data_3b035f9acef3b8857fe1c6d5b2baa9f1
#
_entry.id   3b035f9acef3b8857fe1c6d5b2baa9f1
#
_cell.length_a   1.000
_cell.length_b   1.000
_cell.length_c   1.000
_cell.angle_alpha   90.00
_cell.angle_beta   90.00
_cell.angle_gamma   90.00
#
_symmetry.space_group_name_H-M   'P 1'
#
loop_
_entity.id
_entity.type
_entity.pdbx_description
1 polymer ?
#
loop_
_entity_poly.entity_id
_entity_poly.type
_entity_poly.pdbx_seq_one_letter_code
_entity_poly.pdbx_strand_id
1 'polypeptide(L)'
;MYLLNFIRGFCMALADSVPGVSGGTVAFILGFYDDFVNSLNNIISGDKIGRIRSFKFLSKIGIGWIAGFILSVLFITSIFEKNIYEINSLFLGFIIASIPLIIKSERKTLSSNKKNIIFLMIGIIIVFSMTYFNPMTNSGNSFSVKIDNLSLPLISYIFISGMIAISAMVLPGISGSTILLIFGLYSPILNAIKQVLRLNLDYLAAIIIFGVGVLVGVLVTVRTVRSLLKKFRSGTIYCIIGLMIGSTYAVIMGPTSLEIPRPPMDISNFSIVFFIIGCTLVPGLEKLKTILNNKNIESENLEMNY
;
A
#
# COMPACT_ATOMS: atom_id res chain seq x y z
N MET A 1 -14.09 16.22 -9.14
CA MET A 1 -12.81 15.49 -9.07
C MET A 1 -12.02 15.65 -7.75
N TYR A 2 -12.16 16.76 -6.97
CA TYR A 2 -11.42 16.91 -5.70
C TYR A 2 -11.80 15.86 -4.67
N LEU A 3 -13.09 15.71 -4.37
CA LEU A 3 -13.61 14.79 -3.36
C LEU A 3 -13.22 13.32 -3.64
N LEU A 4 -13.31 12.90 -4.92
CA LEU A 4 -12.96 11.53 -5.30
C LEU A 4 -11.47 11.22 -5.02
N ASN A 5 -10.56 12.13 -5.38
CA ASN A 5 -9.13 11.92 -5.14
C ASN A 5 -8.77 12.02 -3.67
N PHE A 6 -9.46 12.87 -2.90
CA PHE A 6 -9.36 12.90 -1.45
C PHE A 6 -9.77 11.56 -0.84
N ILE A 7 -10.93 11.01 -1.22
CA ILE A 7 -11.42 9.70 -0.74
C ILE A 7 -10.44 8.58 -1.12
N ARG A 8 -9.88 8.60 -2.34
CA ARG A 8 -8.86 7.65 -2.79
C ARG A 8 -7.63 7.66 -1.87
N GLY A 9 -7.09 8.85 -1.58
CA GLY A 9 -5.95 8.99 -0.67
C GLY A 9 -6.29 8.57 0.75
N PHE A 10 -7.46 8.94 1.24
CA PHE A 10 -7.95 8.56 2.56
C PHE A 10 -8.05 7.03 2.72
N CYS A 11 -8.67 6.35 1.75
CA CYS A 11 -8.75 4.88 1.75
C CYS A 11 -7.37 4.20 1.63
N MET A 12 -6.42 4.79 0.86
CA MET A 12 -5.05 4.29 0.83
C MET A 12 -4.40 4.35 2.21
N ALA A 13 -4.54 5.47 2.93
CA ALA A 13 -3.95 5.63 4.25
C ALA A 13 -4.55 4.66 5.28
N LEU A 14 -5.86 4.45 5.25
CA LEU A 14 -6.50 3.44 6.09
C LEU A 14 -5.93 2.04 5.83
N ALA A 15 -5.76 1.67 4.57
CA ALA A 15 -5.18 0.38 4.18
C ALA A 15 -3.71 0.24 4.63
N ASP A 16 -2.90 1.30 4.43
CA ASP A 16 -1.48 1.31 4.85
C ASP A 16 -1.31 1.17 6.37
N SER A 17 -2.34 1.52 7.14
CA SER A 17 -2.35 1.40 8.59
C SER A 17 -2.66 -0.02 9.08
N VAL A 18 -3.10 -0.92 8.20
CA VAL A 18 -3.45 -2.30 8.53
C VAL A 18 -2.30 -3.24 8.13
N PRO A 19 -1.79 -4.05 9.07
CA PRO A 19 -0.80 -5.07 8.73
C PRO A 19 -1.32 -6.01 7.63
N GLY A 20 -0.50 -6.25 6.60
CA GLY A 20 -0.85 -7.13 5.49
C GLY A 20 -1.66 -6.50 4.37
N VAL A 21 -2.09 -5.25 4.50
CA VAL A 21 -2.77 -4.49 3.43
C VAL A 21 -1.88 -3.35 2.94
N SER A 22 -2.05 -2.94 1.69
CA SER A 22 -1.26 -1.88 1.05
C SER A 22 -2.17 -0.86 0.36
N GLY A 23 -1.84 0.42 0.50
CA GLY A 23 -2.47 1.50 -0.24
C GLY A 23 -2.36 1.32 -1.76
N GLY A 24 -1.29 0.67 -2.24
CA GLY A 24 -1.15 0.25 -3.64
C GLY A 24 -2.27 -0.71 -4.07
N THR A 25 -2.68 -1.64 -3.20
CA THR A 25 -3.84 -2.52 -3.44
C THR A 25 -5.11 -1.69 -3.61
N VAL A 26 -5.35 -0.72 -2.73
CA VAL A 26 -6.50 0.19 -2.82
C VAL A 26 -6.48 0.99 -4.12
N ALA A 27 -5.33 1.53 -4.51
CA ALA A 27 -5.19 2.26 -5.76
C ALA A 27 -5.52 1.39 -6.98
N PHE A 28 -5.08 0.13 -6.97
CA PHE A 28 -5.33 -0.82 -8.04
C PHE A 28 -6.81 -1.20 -8.12
N ILE A 29 -7.44 -1.54 -7.00
CA ILE A 29 -8.86 -1.91 -6.90
C ILE A 29 -9.76 -0.75 -7.34
N LEU A 30 -9.48 0.47 -6.88
CA LEU A 30 -10.22 1.67 -7.26
C LEU A 30 -9.92 2.14 -8.70
N GLY A 31 -9.08 1.41 -9.44
CA GLY A 31 -8.79 1.62 -10.85
C GLY A 31 -8.10 2.94 -11.17
N PHE A 32 -7.26 3.46 -10.27
CA PHE A 32 -6.44 4.64 -10.51
C PHE A 32 -4.93 4.40 -10.33
N TYR A 33 -4.52 3.14 -10.19
CA TYR A 33 -3.12 2.76 -9.98
C TYR A 33 -2.20 3.21 -11.12
N ASP A 34 -2.63 3.01 -12.38
CA ASP A 34 -1.88 3.45 -13.55
C ASP A 34 -1.68 4.98 -13.54
N ASP A 35 -2.74 5.74 -13.21
CA ASP A 35 -2.68 7.20 -13.08
C ASP A 35 -1.76 7.62 -11.93
N PHE A 36 -1.81 6.92 -10.81
CA PHE A 36 -0.97 7.15 -9.65
C PHE A 36 0.51 6.95 -9.97
N VAL A 37 0.88 5.78 -10.53
CA VAL A 37 2.26 5.45 -10.93
C VAL A 37 2.76 6.38 -12.03
N ASN A 38 1.94 6.69 -13.03
CA ASN A 38 2.30 7.63 -14.10
C ASN A 38 2.50 9.05 -13.56
N SER A 39 1.67 9.50 -12.61
CA SER A 39 1.80 10.83 -12.02
C SER A 39 3.05 10.95 -11.15
N LEU A 40 3.38 9.93 -10.35
CA LEU A 40 4.64 9.87 -9.62
C LEU A 40 5.84 9.95 -10.57
N ASN A 41 5.82 9.18 -11.68
CA ASN A 41 6.89 9.24 -12.66
C ASN A 41 6.97 10.60 -13.37
N ASN A 42 5.85 11.23 -13.70
CA ASN A 42 5.82 12.50 -14.41
C ASN A 42 6.35 13.66 -13.56
N ILE A 43 6.22 13.63 -12.24
CA ILE A 43 6.89 14.59 -11.35
C ILE A 43 8.41 14.55 -11.57
N ILE A 44 8.96 13.35 -11.77
CA ILE A 44 10.41 13.15 -11.91
C ILE A 44 10.88 13.44 -13.34
N SER A 45 10.20 12.86 -14.33
CA SER A 45 10.68 12.77 -15.72
C SER A 45 9.73 13.40 -16.74
N GLY A 46 8.67 14.07 -16.29
CA GLY A 46 7.68 14.71 -17.16
C GLY A 46 8.12 16.10 -17.64
N ASP A 47 7.46 16.58 -18.70
CA ASP A 47 7.51 17.97 -19.14
C ASP A 47 6.83 18.90 -18.11
N LYS A 48 6.98 20.22 -18.26
CA LYS A 48 6.47 21.22 -17.31
C LYS A 48 4.95 21.10 -17.09
N ILE A 49 4.19 20.86 -18.17
CA ILE A 49 2.72 20.75 -18.11
C ILE A 49 2.31 19.44 -17.40
N GLY A 50 2.96 18.34 -17.76
CA GLY A 50 2.73 17.03 -17.14
C GLY A 50 3.10 17.03 -15.65
N ARG A 51 4.17 17.69 -15.24
CA ARG A 51 4.54 17.85 -13.82
C ARG A 51 3.48 18.61 -13.03
N ILE A 52 2.98 19.74 -13.55
CA ILE A 52 1.95 20.53 -12.88
C ILE A 52 0.65 19.72 -12.74
N ARG A 53 0.23 19.02 -13.81
CA ARG A 53 -0.98 18.16 -13.77
C ARG A 53 -0.83 17.03 -12.75
N SER A 54 0.32 16.36 -12.76
CA SER A 54 0.62 15.26 -11.85
C SER A 54 0.74 15.74 -10.40
N PHE A 55 1.35 16.89 -10.16
CA PHE A 55 1.40 17.50 -8.84
C PHE A 55 0.00 17.83 -8.30
N LYS A 56 -0.88 18.43 -9.13
CA LYS A 56 -2.27 18.72 -8.77
C LYS A 56 -3.08 17.44 -8.46
N PHE A 57 -2.82 16.34 -9.15
CA PHE A 57 -3.47 15.07 -8.89
C PHE A 57 -2.96 14.45 -7.58
N LEU A 58 -1.63 14.33 -7.42
CA LEU A 58 -1.02 13.72 -6.25
C LEU A 58 -1.22 14.54 -4.97
N SER A 59 -1.27 15.88 -5.05
CA SER A 59 -1.56 16.69 -3.87
C SER A 59 -2.97 16.45 -3.31
N LYS A 60 -3.96 16.21 -4.18
CA LYS A 60 -5.33 15.87 -3.73
C LYS A 60 -5.39 14.50 -3.06
N ILE A 61 -4.66 13.52 -3.60
CA ILE A 61 -4.52 12.20 -2.97
C ILE A 61 -3.74 12.34 -1.66
N GLY A 62 -2.64 13.09 -1.66
CA GLY A 62 -1.78 13.30 -0.50
C GLY A 62 -2.51 13.96 0.68
N ILE A 63 -3.36 14.96 0.41
CA ILE A 63 -4.19 15.59 1.47
C ILE A 63 -5.15 14.55 2.06
N GLY A 64 -5.82 13.75 1.22
CA GLY A 64 -6.67 12.66 1.68
C GLY A 64 -5.89 11.61 2.47
N TRP A 65 -4.68 11.27 2.00
CA TRP A 65 -3.81 10.31 2.67
C TRP A 65 -3.35 10.82 4.06
N ILE A 66 -2.94 12.09 4.15
CA ILE A 66 -2.56 12.71 5.43
C ILE A 66 -3.75 12.70 6.41
N ALA A 67 -4.94 13.09 5.95
CA ALA A 67 -6.14 13.08 6.78
C ALA A 67 -6.49 11.66 7.27
N GLY A 68 -6.44 10.66 6.38
CA GLY A 68 -6.67 9.26 6.72
C GLY A 68 -5.60 8.72 7.67
N PHE A 69 -4.33 9.07 7.45
CA PHE A 69 -3.23 8.65 8.32
C PHE A 69 -3.35 9.25 9.73
N ILE A 70 -3.63 10.56 9.85
CA ILE A 70 -3.85 11.20 11.15
C ILE A 70 -5.03 10.54 11.88
N LEU A 71 -6.14 10.32 11.18
CA LEU A 71 -7.30 9.64 11.75
C LEU A 71 -6.95 8.22 12.20
N SER A 72 -6.17 7.49 11.39
CA SER A 72 -5.68 6.16 11.74
C SER A 72 -4.84 6.18 13.00
N VAL A 73 -3.88 7.10 13.10
CA VAL A 73 -2.99 7.19 14.28
C VAL A 73 -3.76 7.59 15.53
N LEU A 74 -4.72 8.53 15.44
CA LEU A 74 -5.43 9.05 16.61
C LEU A 74 -6.55 8.12 17.11
N PHE A 75 -7.26 7.47 16.20
CA PHE A 75 -8.47 6.72 16.55
C PHE A 75 -8.36 5.23 16.26
N ILE A 76 -7.62 4.87 15.22
CA ILE A 76 -7.61 3.50 14.72
C ILE A 76 -6.66 2.62 15.53
N THR A 77 -5.54 3.14 16.05
CA THR A 77 -4.59 2.32 16.82
C THR A 77 -5.29 1.62 17.99
N SER A 78 -6.09 2.33 18.77
CA SER A 78 -6.83 1.76 19.91
C SER A 78 -8.00 0.86 19.47
N ILE A 79 -8.68 1.22 18.37
CA ILE A 79 -9.80 0.45 17.80
C ILE A 79 -9.27 -0.79 17.06
N PHE A 80 -8.12 -0.66 16.36
CA PHE A 80 -7.48 -1.74 15.63
C PHE A 80 -7.04 -2.87 16.54
N GLU A 81 -6.32 -2.55 17.61
CA GLU A 81 -5.86 -3.56 18.55
C GLU A 81 -7.03 -4.30 19.20
N LYS A 82 -8.16 -3.61 19.42
CA LYS A 82 -9.34 -4.21 20.02
C LYS A 82 -10.12 -5.06 19.03
N ASN A 83 -10.29 -4.62 17.79
CA ASN A 83 -11.17 -5.22 16.78
C ASN A 83 -10.36 -5.68 15.53
N ILE A 84 -9.17 -6.23 15.74
CA ILE A 84 -8.27 -6.62 14.63
C ILE A 84 -8.91 -7.68 13.72
N TYR A 85 -9.68 -8.60 14.25
CA TYR A 85 -10.31 -9.68 13.49
C TYR A 85 -11.43 -9.16 12.58
N GLU A 86 -12.26 -8.23 13.08
CA GLU A 86 -13.31 -7.57 12.32
C GLU A 86 -12.72 -6.79 11.14
N ILE A 87 -11.65 -6.05 11.40
CA ILE A 87 -10.98 -5.24 10.40
C ILE A 87 -10.29 -6.12 9.36
N ASN A 88 -9.61 -7.18 9.78
CA ASN A 88 -9.01 -8.14 8.86
C ASN A 88 -10.07 -8.88 8.04
N SER A 89 -11.22 -9.21 8.62
CA SER A 89 -12.36 -9.80 7.90
C SER A 89 -12.89 -8.84 6.82
N LEU A 90 -13.00 -7.53 7.11
CA LEU A 90 -13.39 -6.51 6.16
C LEU A 90 -12.39 -6.42 4.99
N PHE A 91 -11.08 -6.38 5.28
CA PHE A 91 -10.06 -6.33 4.24
C PHE A 91 -9.98 -7.61 3.41
N LEU A 92 -10.21 -8.78 4.03
CA LEU A 92 -10.29 -10.05 3.32
C LEU A 92 -11.45 -10.03 2.30
N GLY A 93 -12.64 -9.54 2.73
CA GLY A 93 -13.77 -9.33 1.83
C GLY A 93 -13.46 -8.36 0.69
N PHE A 94 -12.79 -7.26 1.00
CA PHE A 94 -12.36 -6.25 0.05
C PHE A 94 -11.42 -6.83 -1.02
N ILE A 95 -10.40 -7.61 -0.62
CA ILE A 95 -9.45 -8.24 -1.55
C ILE A 95 -10.15 -9.29 -2.41
N ILE A 96 -10.92 -10.19 -1.81
CA ILE A 96 -11.58 -11.29 -2.52
C ILE A 96 -12.59 -10.76 -3.54
N ALA A 97 -13.39 -9.75 -3.20
CA ALA A 97 -14.35 -9.15 -4.12
C ALA A 97 -13.68 -8.37 -5.27
N SER A 98 -12.48 -7.85 -5.05
CA SER A 98 -11.76 -7.08 -6.07
C SER A 98 -11.13 -7.92 -7.18
N ILE A 99 -10.69 -9.14 -6.87
CA ILE A 99 -10.02 -10.04 -7.83
C ILE A 99 -10.88 -10.30 -9.07
N PRO A 100 -12.17 -10.70 -8.96
CA PRO A 100 -13.03 -10.89 -10.13
C PRO A 100 -13.22 -9.63 -10.96
N LEU A 101 -13.30 -8.46 -10.32
CA LEU A 101 -13.46 -7.18 -11.01
C LEU A 101 -12.21 -6.83 -11.83
N ILE A 102 -11.03 -7.07 -11.27
CA ILE A 102 -9.75 -6.88 -11.96
C ILE A 102 -9.64 -7.83 -13.15
N ILE A 103 -9.94 -9.12 -12.95
CA ILE A 103 -9.94 -10.12 -14.01
C ILE A 103 -10.90 -9.70 -15.15
N LYS A 104 -12.08 -9.18 -14.79
CA LYS A 104 -13.06 -8.69 -15.79
C LYS A 104 -12.54 -7.47 -16.53
N SER A 105 -11.96 -6.48 -15.85
CA SER A 105 -11.44 -5.24 -16.45
C SER A 105 -10.22 -5.51 -17.36
N GLU A 106 -9.36 -6.43 -16.97
CA GLU A 106 -8.12 -6.79 -17.68
C GLU A 106 -8.28 -8.07 -18.53
N ARG A 107 -9.51 -8.51 -18.80
CA ARG A 107 -9.79 -9.77 -19.49
C ARG A 107 -9.04 -9.93 -20.82
N LYS A 108 -8.98 -8.86 -21.63
CA LYS A 108 -8.28 -8.86 -22.91
C LYS A 108 -6.77 -9.06 -22.71
N THR A 109 -6.20 -8.40 -21.74
CA THR A 109 -4.77 -8.47 -21.38
C THR A 109 -4.39 -9.86 -20.86
N LEU A 110 -5.22 -10.44 -19.99
CA LEU A 110 -4.98 -11.75 -19.41
C LEU A 110 -5.19 -12.88 -20.40
N SER A 111 -6.19 -12.78 -21.29
CA SER A 111 -6.46 -13.81 -22.30
C SER A 111 -5.43 -13.85 -23.42
N SER A 112 -4.71 -12.76 -23.68
CA SER A 112 -3.73 -12.66 -24.77
C SER A 112 -2.51 -13.56 -24.57
N ASN A 113 -2.11 -13.83 -23.33
CA ASN A 113 -0.94 -14.65 -23.03
C ASN A 113 -1.09 -15.45 -21.73
N LYS A 114 -1.75 -16.60 -21.81
CA LYS A 114 -2.01 -17.48 -20.66
C LYS A 114 -0.73 -18.06 -20.03
N LYS A 115 0.40 -18.11 -20.74
CA LYS A 115 1.69 -18.56 -20.20
C LYS A 115 2.17 -17.67 -19.04
N ASN A 116 1.73 -16.41 -19.01
CA ASN A 116 2.08 -15.47 -17.96
C ASN A 116 1.45 -15.79 -16.58
N ILE A 117 0.64 -16.87 -16.48
CA ILE A 117 0.13 -17.36 -15.19
C ILE A 117 1.27 -17.74 -14.22
N ILE A 118 2.46 -18.00 -14.72
CA ILE A 118 3.65 -18.23 -13.87
C ILE A 118 3.96 -17.02 -12.98
N PHE A 119 3.73 -15.80 -13.47
CA PHE A 119 3.93 -14.57 -12.68
C PHE A 119 2.92 -14.44 -11.55
N LEU A 120 1.70 -15.02 -11.69
CA LEU A 120 0.74 -15.12 -10.60
C LEU A 120 1.29 -15.99 -9.47
N MET A 121 1.87 -17.16 -9.81
CA MET A 121 2.51 -18.03 -8.81
C MET A 121 3.67 -17.34 -8.12
N ILE A 122 4.50 -16.62 -8.88
CA ILE A 122 5.61 -15.83 -8.32
C ILE A 122 5.06 -14.79 -7.31
N GLY A 123 4.01 -14.06 -7.66
CA GLY A 123 3.39 -13.08 -6.76
C GLY A 123 2.89 -13.71 -5.45
N ILE A 124 2.20 -14.84 -5.52
CA ILE A 124 1.74 -15.60 -4.35
C ILE A 124 2.93 -16.00 -3.47
N ILE A 125 3.95 -16.61 -4.06
CA ILE A 125 5.12 -17.11 -3.34
C ILE A 125 5.87 -15.98 -2.65
N ILE A 126 6.02 -14.82 -3.30
CA ILE A 126 6.69 -13.65 -2.70
C ILE A 126 6.00 -13.25 -1.39
N VAL A 127 4.69 -12.99 -1.42
CA VAL A 127 3.97 -12.52 -0.22
C VAL A 127 3.89 -13.61 0.84
N PHE A 128 3.64 -14.86 0.42
CA PHE A 128 3.60 -16.00 1.34
C PHE A 128 4.95 -16.16 2.07
N SER A 129 6.06 -16.14 1.34
CA SER A 129 7.40 -16.24 1.92
C SER A 129 7.69 -15.07 2.88
N MET A 130 7.35 -13.84 2.49
CA MET A 130 7.53 -12.67 3.35
C MET A 130 6.73 -12.77 4.66
N THR A 131 5.51 -13.29 4.58
CA THR A 131 4.66 -13.46 5.77
C THR A 131 5.13 -14.60 6.65
N TYR A 132 5.52 -15.73 6.05
CA TYR A 132 5.99 -16.92 6.75
C TYR A 132 7.33 -16.69 7.47
N PHE A 133 8.27 -16.01 6.82
CA PHE A 133 9.58 -15.68 7.40
C PHE A 133 9.58 -14.40 8.23
N ASN A 134 8.39 -13.87 8.59
CA ASN A 134 8.30 -12.70 9.46
C ASN A 134 8.81 -13.03 10.88
N PRO A 135 9.95 -12.43 11.33
CA PRO A 135 10.62 -12.84 12.56
C PRO A 135 9.96 -12.33 13.85
N MET A 136 8.72 -11.81 13.80
CA MET A 136 8.05 -11.27 15.00
C MET A 136 7.91 -12.25 16.16
N THR A 137 8.18 -13.52 15.94
CA THR A 137 8.10 -14.54 17.01
C THR A 137 9.36 -14.68 17.87
N ASN A 138 10.52 -14.11 17.52
CA ASN A 138 11.79 -14.54 18.16
C ASN A 138 12.88 -13.51 18.40
N SER A 139 12.72 -12.19 18.22
CA SER A 139 13.89 -11.32 18.39
C SER A 139 13.64 -10.08 19.22
N GLY A 140 13.94 -10.17 20.50
CA GLY A 140 14.17 -9.05 21.40
C GLY A 140 15.42 -8.19 21.07
N ASN A 141 15.96 -8.27 19.87
CA ASN A 141 17.08 -7.45 19.43
C ASN A 141 16.57 -6.15 18.81
N SER A 142 16.20 -5.20 19.67
CA SER A 142 15.98 -3.82 19.24
C SER A 142 17.31 -3.17 18.87
N PHE A 143 17.55 -2.95 17.59
CA PHE A 143 18.69 -2.14 17.14
C PHE A 143 18.54 -0.70 17.66
N SER A 144 19.57 -0.20 18.34
CA SER A 144 19.61 1.22 18.70
C SER A 144 20.07 2.03 17.49
N VAL A 145 19.19 2.88 16.96
CA VAL A 145 19.48 3.76 15.81
C VAL A 145 19.90 5.17 16.23
N LYS A 146 20.50 5.30 17.42
CA LYS A 146 21.14 6.55 17.86
C LYS A 146 22.38 6.86 17.03
N ILE A 147 22.71 8.15 16.92
CA ILE A 147 23.86 8.63 16.14
C ILE A 147 25.18 7.97 16.56
N ASP A 148 25.39 7.75 17.85
CA ASP A 148 26.61 7.13 18.39
C ASP A 148 26.78 5.65 18.00
N ASN A 149 25.67 4.99 17.60
CA ASN A 149 25.66 3.58 17.21
C ASN A 149 25.63 3.38 15.68
N LEU A 150 25.61 4.46 14.90
CA LEU A 150 25.51 4.41 13.43
C LEU A 150 26.85 3.99 12.81
N SER A 151 27.05 2.70 12.65
CA SER A 151 28.15 2.14 11.84
C SER A 151 27.79 2.16 10.34
N LEU A 152 28.81 2.13 9.48
CA LEU A 152 28.58 2.10 8.03
C LEU A 152 27.68 0.93 7.57
N PRO A 153 27.81 -0.31 8.09
CA PRO A 153 26.88 -1.39 7.82
C PRO A 153 25.42 -1.07 8.23
N LEU A 154 25.22 -0.45 9.40
CA LEU A 154 23.89 -0.09 9.90
C LEU A 154 23.27 1.02 9.06
N ILE A 155 24.04 2.02 8.64
CA ILE A 155 23.60 3.08 7.71
C ILE A 155 23.11 2.47 6.40
N SER A 156 23.91 1.58 5.80
CA SER A 156 23.55 0.88 4.57
C SER A 156 22.27 0.03 4.76
N TYR A 157 22.16 -0.63 5.89
CA TYR A 157 20.99 -1.45 6.22
C TYR A 157 19.71 -0.63 6.36
N ILE A 158 19.75 0.49 7.09
CA ILE A 158 18.61 1.42 7.24
C ILE A 158 18.20 1.99 5.88
N PHE A 159 19.17 2.42 5.07
CA PHE A 159 18.93 2.96 3.73
C PHE A 159 18.25 1.94 2.80
N ILE A 160 18.82 0.73 2.69
CA ILE A 160 18.29 -0.35 1.83
C ILE A 160 16.92 -0.78 2.32
N SER A 161 16.72 -0.88 3.63
CA SER A 161 15.43 -1.24 4.22
C SER A 161 14.35 -0.20 3.89
N GLY A 162 14.69 1.09 3.94
CA GLY A 162 13.79 2.16 3.50
C GLY A 162 13.43 2.05 2.01
N MET A 163 14.42 1.75 1.16
CA MET A 163 14.18 1.52 -0.28
C MET A 163 13.22 0.35 -0.52
N ILE A 164 13.46 -0.79 0.13
CA ILE A 164 12.63 -1.99 -0.09
C ILE A 164 11.24 -1.81 0.50
N ALA A 165 11.12 -1.20 1.67
CA ALA A 165 9.83 -0.97 2.33
C ALA A 165 8.90 -0.11 1.47
N ILE A 166 9.39 1.01 0.92
CA ILE A 166 8.57 1.85 0.05
C ILE A 166 8.30 1.19 -1.30
N SER A 167 9.25 0.40 -1.82
CA SER A 167 9.06 -0.37 -3.05
C SER A 167 7.91 -1.36 -2.90
N ALA A 168 7.85 -2.03 -1.76
CA ALA A 168 6.76 -2.93 -1.40
C ALA A 168 5.42 -2.17 -1.27
N MET A 169 5.41 -1.01 -0.62
CA MET A 169 4.21 -0.19 -0.42
C MET A 169 3.61 0.32 -1.73
N VAL A 170 4.43 0.60 -2.74
CA VAL A 170 3.95 1.00 -4.07
C VAL A 170 3.31 -0.19 -4.80
N LEU A 171 3.77 -1.42 -4.57
CA LEU A 171 3.23 -2.62 -5.19
C LEU A 171 1.93 -3.06 -4.51
N PRO A 172 0.86 -3.37 -5.28
CA PRO A 172 -0.35 -3.95 -4.69
C PRO A 172 -0.05 -5.29 -4.01
N GLY A 173 -0.61 -5.50 -2.82
CA GLY A 173 -0.53 -6.78 -2.10
C GLY A 173 0.65 -6.92 -1.12
N ILE A 174 1.56 -5.96 -1.06
CA ILE A 174 2.66 -5.98 -0.09
C ILE A 174 2.60 -4.75 0.79
N SER A 175 2.70 -4.93 2.11
CA SER A 175 2.73 -3.85 3.10
C SER A 175 4.17 -3.45 3.43
N GLY A 176 4.48 -2.14 3.35
CA GLY A 176 5.80 -1.61 3.72
C GLY A 176 6.12 -1.81 5.20
N SER A 177 5.13 -1.73 6.08
CA SER A 177 5.30 -2.01 7.51
C SER A 177 5.71 -3.47 7.76
N THR A 178 5.12 -4.43 7.03
CA THR A 178 5.53 -5.85 7.10
C THR A 178 7.00 -6.01 6.71
N ILE A 179 7.48 -5.32 5.69
CA ILE A 179 8.89 -5.35 5.30
C ILE A 179 9.79 -4.81 6.42
N LEU A 180 9.42 -3.68 7.02
CA LEU A 180 10.18 -3.11 8.13
C LEU A 180 10.19 -4.02 9.35
N LEU A 181 9.09 -4.76 9.61
CA LEU A 181 9.03 -5.77 10.66
C LEU A 181 9.99 -6.92 10.39
N ILE A 182 10.00 -7.46 9.16
CA ILE A 182 10.93 -8.52 8.74
C ILE A 182 12.40 -8.09 8.94
N PHE A 183 12.71 -6.82 8.64
CA PHE A 183 14.03 -6.27 8.85
C PHE A 183 14.31 -5.85 10.32
N GLY A 184 13.36 -6.00 11.25
CA GLY A 184 13.51 -5.59 12.64
C GLY A 184 13.65 -4.07 12.83
N LEU A 185 13.33 -3.27 11.82
CA LEU A 185 13.49 -1.82 11.84
C LEU A 185 12.18 -1.05 12.09
N TYR A 186 11.03 -1.73 12.16
CA TYR A 186 9.74 -1.06 12.39
C TYR A 186 9.73 -0.28 13.72
N SER A 187 9.95 -0.96 14.85
CA SER A 187 9.98 -0.33 16.17
C SER A 187 11.13 0.68 16.33
N PRO A 188 12.39 0.39 15.90
CA PRO A 188 13.46 1.36 15.94
C PRO A 188 13.17 2.66 15.18
N ILE A 189 12.61 2.59 13.98
CA ILE A 189 12.28 3.78 13.18
C ILE A 189 11.10 4.55 13.79
N LEU A 190 10.04 3.86 14.25
CA LEU A 190 8.93 4.53 14.93
C LEU A 190 9.40 5.23 16.22
N ASN A 191 10.25 4.57 17.00
CA ASN A 191 10.81 5.20 18.19
C ASN A 191 11.68 6.41 17.84
N ALA A 192 12.52 6.31 16.82
CA ALA A 192 13.32 7.43 16.33
C ALA A 192 12.44 8.63 15.95
N ILE A 193 11.34 8.41 15.23
CA ILE A 193 10.36 9.46 14.89
C ILE A 193 9.78 10.08 16.16
N LYS A 194 9.34 9.26 17.15
CA LYS A 194 8.81 9.75 18.42
C LYS A 194 9.84 10.60 19.18
N GLN A 195 11.11 10.19 19.21
CA GLN A 195 12.18 10.92 19.89
C GLN A 195 12.48 12.26 19.22
N VAL A 196 12.55 12.30 17.88
CA VAL A 196 12.76 13.56 17.15
C VAL A 196 11.58 14.52 17.34
N LEU A 197 10.33 14.05 17.39
CA LEU A 197 9.17 14.86 17.72
C LEU A 197 9.23 15.44 19.16
N ARG A 198 9.99 14.80 20.05
CA ARG A 198 10.30 15.30 21.42
C ARG A 198 11.57 16.16 21.46
N LEU A 199 12.07 16.61 20.29
CA LEU A 199 13.28 17.42 20.13
C LEU A 199 14.60 16.70 20.52
N ASN A 200 14.60 15.38 20.59
CA ASN A 200 15.82 14.61 20.75
C ASN A 200 16.44 14.33 19.36
N LEU A 201 17.48 15.12 19.02
CA LEU A 201 18.10 15.09 17.69
C LEU A 201 19.10 13.92 17.49
N ASP A 202 19.41 13.14 18.52
CA ASP A 202 20.32 11.98 18.41
C ASP A 202 19.80 10.93 17.39
N TYR A 203 18.50 10.93 17.11
CA TYR A 203 17.86 10.01 16.18
C TYR A 203 17.63 10.59 14.78
N LEU A 204 17.92 11.88 14.59
CA LEU A 204 17.63 12.58 13.33
C LEU A 204 18.41 11.99 12.15
N ALA A 205 19.66 11.61 12.35
CA ALA A 205 20.50 11.02 11.32
C ALA A 205 19.88 9.73 10.75
N ALA A 206 19.38 8.83 11.61
CA ALA A 206 18.73 7.60 11.17
C ALA A 206 17.46 7.86 10.36
N ILE A 207 16.65 8.85 10.76
CA ILE A 207 15.44 9.25 10.02
C ILE A 207 15.80 9.83 8.64
N ILE A 208 16.84 10.65 8.55
CA ILE A 208 17.31 11.20 7.27
C ILE A 208 17.79 10.08 6.35
N ILE A 209 18.62 9.15 6.86
CA ILE A 209 19.12 8.01 6.08
C ILE A 209 17.95 7.15 5.58
N PHE A 210 17.00 6.82 6.45
CA PHE A 210 15.80 6.08 6.09
C PHE A 210 14.97 6.83 5.04
N GLY A 211 14.74 8.14 5.24
CA GLY A 211 13.99 9.00 4.33
C GLY A 211 14.64 9.11 2.95
N VAL A 212 15.97 9.22 2.87
CA VAL A 212 16.69 9.19 1.59
C VAL A 212 16.54 7.83 0.93
N GLY A 213 16.62 6.72 1.67
CA GLY A 213 16.32 5.38 1.17
C GLY A 213 14.90 5.28 0.58
N VAL A 214 13.90 5.80 1.30
CA VAL A 214 12.51 5.87 0.83
C VAL A 214 12.41 6.66 -0.48
N LEU A 215 13.01 7.85 -0.58
CA LEU A 215 12.99 8.67 -1.80
C LEU A 215 13.60 7.93 -2.99
N VAL A 216 14.77 7.32 -2.82
CA VAL A 216 15.43 6.53 -3.86
C VAL A 216 14.58 5.31 -4.25
N GLY A 217 14.00 4.63 -3.27
CA GLY A 217 13.09 3.49 -3.48
C GLY A 217 11.88 3.86 -4.33
N VAL A 218 11.21 4.99 -4.04
CA VAL A 218 10.10 5.49 -4.88
C VAL A 218 10.55 5.72 -6.31
N LEU A 219 11.70 6.40 -6.51
CA LEU A 219 12.23 6.71 -7.85
C LEU A 219 12.47 5.45 -8.68
N VAL A 220 13.12 4.45 -8.09
CA VAL A 220 13.45 3.18 -8.76
C VAL A 220 12.17 2.39 -9.04
N THR A 221 11.31 2.23 -8.03
CA THR A 221 10.12 1.38 -8.14
C THR A 221 9.11 1.94 -9.13
N VAL A 222 8.83 3.24 -9.06
CA VAL A 222 7.86 3.88 -9.96
C VAL A 222 8.28 3.75 -11.42
N ARG A 223 9.56 3.95 -11.72
CA ARG A 223 10.10 3.77 -13.08
C ARG A 223 9.98 2.33 -13.55
N THR A 224 10.34 1.38 -12.68
CA THR A 224 10.28 -0.07 -12.96
C THR A 224 8.85 -0.51 -13.20
N VAL A 225 7.93 -0.23 -12.28
CA VAL A 225 6.52 -0.61 -12.39
C VAL A 225 5.87 0.00 -13.63
N ARG A 226 6.12 1.29 -13.91
CA ARG A 226 5.63 1.93 -15.13
C ARG A 226 6.16 1.26 -16.39
N SER A 227 7.45 0.91 -16.42
CA SER A 227 8.05 0.20 -17.56
C SER A 227 7.42 -1.18 -17.75
N LEU A 228 7.22 -1.92 -16.67
CA LEU A 228 6.59 -3.24 -16.68
C LEU A 228 5.14 -3.17 -17.17
N LEU A 229 4.34 -2.23 -16.65
CA LEU A 229 2.95 -2.02 -17.08
C LEU A 229 2.85 -1.62 -18.57
N LYS A 230 3.84 -0.89 -19.12
CA LYS A 230 3.86 -0.53 -20.53
C LYS A 230 4.35 -1.66 -21.45
N LYS A 231 5.42 -2.37 -21.06
CA LYS A 231 6.10 -3.35 -21.93
C LYS A 231 5.57 -4.77 -21.73
N PHE A 232 5.20 -5.13 -20.50
CA PHE A 232 4.83 -6.49 -20.09
C PHE A 232 3.53 -6.51 -19.28
N ARG A 233 2.51 -5.75 -19.74
CA ARG A 233 1.25 -5.55 -18.99
C ARG A 233 0.64 -6.88 -18.53
N SER A 234 0.53 -7.89 -19.39
CA SER A 234 -0.07 -9.18 -19.03
C SER A 234 0.66 -9.85 -17.86
N GLY A 235 1.98 -10.00 -17.93
CA GLY A 235 2.76 -10.59 -16.83
C GLY A 235 2.67 -9.78 -15.55
N THR A 236 2.69 -8.45 -15.66
CA THR A 236 2.57 -7.55 -14.51
C THR A 236 1.21 -7.69 -13.83
N ILE A 237 0.11 -7.74 -14.59
CA ILE A 237 -1.24 -7.92 -14.04
C ILE A 237 -1.39 -9.29 -13.38
N TYR A 238 -0.87 -10.38 -14.00
CA TYR A 238 -0.84 -11.69 -13.35
C TYR A 238 -0.07 -11.66 -12.03
N CYS A 239 1.10 -11.00 -12.00
CA CYS A 239 1.89 -10.85 -10.79
C CYS A 239 1.13 -10.06 -9.70
N ILE A 240 0.49 -8.95 -10.05
CA ILE A 240 -0.33 -8.14 -9.12
C ILE A 240 -1.47 -8.98 -8.53
N ILE A 241 -2.19 -9.73 -9.35
CA ILE A 241 -3.26 -10.63 -8.87
C ILE A 241 -2.66 -11.68 -7.92
N GLY A 242 -1.48 -12.22 -8.24
CA GLY A 242 -0.76 -13.15 -7.37
C GLY A 242 -0.38 -12.53 -6.03
N LEU A 243 0.16 -11.30 -6.02
CA LEU A 243 0.47 -10.55 -4.82
C LEU A 243 -0.79 -10.32 -3.96
N MET A 244 -1.93 -10.00 -4.58
CA MET A 244 -3.20 -9.82 -3.90
C MET A 244 -3.74 -11.13 -3.30
N ILE A 245 -3.63 -12.24 -4.01
CA ILE A 245 -3.99 -13.56 -3.47
C ILE A 245 -3.07 -13.91 -2.29
N GLY A 246 -1.77 -13.70 -2.42
CA GLY A 246 -0.81 -13.90 -1.33
C GLY A 246 -1.12 -13.03 -0.11
N SER A 247 -1.58 -11.78 -0.31
CA SER A 247 -1.92 -10.87 0.79
C SER A 247 -3.13 -11.34 1.61
N THR A 248 -3.98 -12.23 1.11
CA THR A 248 -5.03 -12.84 1.93
C THR A 248 -4.43 -13.63 3.10
N TYR A 249 -3.33 -14.35 2.86
CA TYR A 249 -2.58 -15.02 3.92
C TYR A 249 -1.96 -14.02 4.90
N ALA A 250 -1.38 -12.94 4.39
CA ALA A 250 -0.81 -11.88 5.23
C ALA A 250 -1.86 -11.22 6.14
N VAL A 251 -3.09 -11.00 5.64
CA VAL A 251 -4.22 -10.48 6.41
C VAL A 251 -4.66 -11.46 7.50
N ILE A 252 -4.72 -12.78 7.20
CA ILE A 252 -5.05 -13.83 8.19
C ILE A 252 -4.00 -13.86 9.31
N MET A 253 -2.73 -13.71 8.97
CA MET A 253 -1.62 -13.66 9.92
C MET A 253 -1.43 -12.29 10.58
N GLY A 254 -2.12 -11.24 10.12
CA GLY A 254 -1.98 -9.87 10.63
C GLY A 254 -2.02 -9.73 12.15
N PRO A 255 -2.92 -10.43 12.88
CA PRO A 255 -2.98 -10.36 14.34
C PRO A 255 -1.69 -10.78 15.05
N THR A 256 -0.89 -11.66 14.44
CA THR A 256 0.41 -12.09 15.00
C THR A 256 1.48 -11.00 14.94
N SER A 257 1.27 -9.95 14.14
CA SER A 257 2.21 -8.85 13.91
C SER A 257 1.94 -7.62 14.80
N LEU A 258 1.01 -7.70 15.75
CA LEU A 258 0.72 -6.63 16.72
C LEU A 258 1.85 -6.50 17.77
N GLU A 259 1.93 -5.37 18.46
CA GLU A 259 2.85 -5.18 19.61
C GLU A 259 2.60 -6.24 20.70
N ILE A 260 1.32 -6.57 20.94
CA ILE A 260 0.91 -7.73 21.73
C ILE A 260 0.35 -8.76 20.74
N PRO A 261 1.13 -9.79 20.35
CA PRO A 261 0.71 -10.77 19.37
C PRO A 261 -0.56 -11.50 19.78
N ARG A 262 -1.47 -11.65 18.82
CA ARG A 262 -2.71 -12.45 18.98
C ARG A 262 -2.66 -13.64 18.03
N PRO A 263 -3.45 -14.70 18.30
CA PRO A 263 -3.55 -15.83 17.38
C PRO A 263 -3.94 -15.41 15.97
N PRO A 264 -3.50 -16.13 14.92
CA PRO A 264 -3.98 -15.90 13.56
C PRO A 264 -5.51 -15.90 13.51
N MET A 265 -6.09 -15.23 12.51
CA MET A 265 -7.53 -15.26 12.29
C MET A 265 -7.96 -16.66 11.89
N ASP A 266 -8.95 -17.20 12.60
CA ASP A 266 -9.58 -18.49 12.39
C ASP A 266 -11.10 -18.35 12.21
N ILE A 267 -11.81 -19.48 12.05
CA ILE A 267 -13.27 -19.48 11.84
C ILE A 267 -14.02 -18.93 13.06
N SER A 268 -13.45 -19.05 14.27
CA SER A 268 -14.12 -18.65 15.52
C SER A 268 -14.12 -17.13 15.71
N ASN A 269 -13.09 -16.47 15.23
CA ASN A 269 -12.92 -15.01 15.36
C ASN A 269 -13.11 -14.25 14.03
N PHE A 270 -13.47 -14.97 12.94
CA PHE A 270 -13.83 -14.38 11.65
C PHE A 270 -15.19 -13.70 11.70
N SER A 271 -15.24 -12.42 11.32
CA SER A 271 -16.50 -11.66 11.29
C SER A 271 -17.13 -11.66 9.90
N ILE A 272 -18.17 -12.49 9.74
CA ILE A 272 -18.95 -12.58 8.50
C ILE A 272 -19.57 -11.23 8.10
N VAL A 273 -20.02 -10.44 9.09
CA VAL A 273 -20.65 -9.13 8.84
C VAL A 273 -19.67 -8.18 8.20
N PHE A 274 -18.46 -8.01 8.79
CA PHE A 274 -17.41 -7.14 8.25
C PHE A 274 -16.89 -7.66 6.91
N PHE A 275 -16.78 -8.96 6.72
CA PHE A 275 -16.43 -9.56 5.44
C PHE A 275 -17.43 -9.17 4.33
N ILE A 276 -18.74 -9.29 4.59
CA ILE A 276 -19.77 -8.88 3.62
C ILE A 276 -19.71 -7.39 3.34
N ILE A 277 -19.50 -6.56 4.37
CA ILE A 277 -19.28 -5.11 4.19
C ILE A 277 -18.09 -4.87 3.25
N GLY A 278 -16.96 -5.55 3.48
CA GLY A 278 -15.79 -5.47 2.60
C GLY A 278 -16.09 -5.88 1.16
N CYS A 279 -16.83 -6.96 0.96
CA CYS A 279 -17.26 -7.43 -0.36
C CYS A 279 -18.16 -6.42 -1.09
N THR A 280 -19.02 -5.71 -0.38
CA THR A 280 -19.96 -4.75 -0.98
C THR A 280 -19.36 -3.38 -1.24
N LEU A 281 -18.34 -2.99 -0.48
CA LEU A 281 -17.65 -1.72 -0.67
C LEU A 281 -17.02 -1.59 -2.07
N VAL A 282 -16.42 -2.64 -2.59
CA VAL A 282 -15.72 -2.61 -3.89
C VAL A 282 -16.66 -2.29 -5.05
N PRO A 283 -17.73 -3.04 -5.30
CA PRO A 283 -18.68 -2.71 -6.36
C PRO A 283 -19.40 -1.38 -6.10
N GLY A 284 -19.61 -1.00 -4.85
CA GLY A 284 -20.17 0.30 -4.47
C GLY A 284 -19.28 1.47 -4.93
N LEU A 285 -17.97 1.39 -4.68
CA LEU A 285 -16.99 2.39 -5.11
C LEU A 285 -16.84 2.44 -6.64
N GLU A 286 -16.89 1.30 -7.32
CA GLU A 286 -16.85 1.24 -8.79
C GLU A 286 -18.09 1.92 -9.40
N LYS A 287 -19.26 1.67 -8.85
CA LYS A 287 -20.52 2.31 -9.27
C LYS A 287 -20.47 3.83 -9.01
N LEU A 288 -19.96 4.26 -7.87
CA LEU A 288 -19.78 5.67 -7.54
C LEU A 288 -18.84 6.36 -8.55
N LYS A 289 -17.72 5.71 -8.92
CA LYS A 289 -16.80 6.19 -9.95
C LYS A 289 -17.50 6.40 -11.28
N THR A 290 -18.32 5.45 -11.72
CA THR A 290 -19.06 5.53 -12.98
C THR A 290 -20.06 6.69 -12.96
N ILE A 291 -20.82 6.87 -11.88
CA ILE A 291 -21.78 7.97 -11.72
C ILE A 291 -21.07 9.35 -11.76
N LEU A 292 -19.95 9.47 -11.05
CA LEU A 292 -19.18 10.73 -11.01
C LEU A 292 -18.52 11.06 -12.34
N ASN A 293 -18.05 10.06 -13.08
CA ASN A 293 -17.49 10.28 -14.42
C ASN A 293 -18.58 10.71 -15.43
N ASN A 294 -19.76 10.10 -15.39
CA ASN A 294 -20.87 10.48 -16.27
C ASN A 294 -21.32 11.93 -16.01
N LYS A 295 -21.43 12.36 -14.74
CA LYS A 295 -21.74 13.75 -14.40
C LYS A 295 -20.70 14.75 -14.91
N ASN A 296 -19.40 14.38 -14.87
CA ASN A 296 -18.36 15.27 -15.40
C ASN A 296 -18.42 15.40 -16.92
N ILE A 297 -18.74 14.32 -17.65
CA ILE A 297 -18.93 14.36 -19.11
C ILE A 297 -20.15 15.22 -19.47
N GLU A 298 -21.24 15.11 -18.71
CA GLU A 298 -22.42 15.96 -18.93
C GLU A 298 -22.12 17.45 -18.70
N SER A 299 -21.35 17.79 -17.64
CA SER A 299 -20.97 19.17 -17.36
C SER A 299 -20.01 19.74 -18.41
N GLU A 300 -19.03 18.96 -18.90
CA GLU A 300 -18.14 19.38 -19.99
C GLU A 300 -18.89 19.58 -21.32
N ASN A 301 -19.86 18.72 -21.62
CA ASN A 301 -20.72 18.88 -22.84
C ASN A 301 -21.66 20.08 -22.75
N LEU A 302 -22.12 20.46 -21.56
CA LEU A 302 -22.90 21.67 -21.34
C LEU A 302 -22.04 22.94 -21.49
N GLU A 303 -20.79 22.94 -21.02
CA GLU A 303 -19.87 24.07 -21.21
C GLU A 303 -19.37 24.26 -22.63
N MET A 304 -19.35 23.19 -23.45
CA MET A 304 -18.99 23.30 -24.90
C MET A 304 -20.15 23.77 -25.79
N ASN A 305 -21.38 23.77 -25.31
CA ASN A 305 -22.56 24.20 -26.05
C ASN A 305 -22.98 25.65 -25.76
N TYR A 306 -22.19 26.38 -24.96
CA TYR A 306 -22.32 27.82 -24.72
C TYR A 306 -21.06 28.56 -25.21
#